data_3bf10b45baf98279abcf2fd967608fa4
#
_entry.id   3bf10b45baf98279abcf2fd967608fa4
#
_cell.length_a   1.000
_cell.length_b   1.000
_cell.length_c   1.000
_cell.angle_alpha   90.00
_cell.angle_beta   90.00
_cell.angle_gamma   90.00
#
_symmetry.space_group_name_H-M   'P 1'
#
loop_
_entity.id
_entity.type
_entity.pdbx_description
1 polymer ?
#
loop_
_entity_poly.entity_id
_entity_poly.type
_entity_poly.pdbx_seq_one_letter_code
_entity_poly.pdbx_strand_id
1 'polypeptide(L)'
;MHRSRKIVLPAVASVALVASAAVHADERELVELPPMMQEHMLANMRDHLRALDEILGHLADGDVDAAGTVAENRLGMSSLDAHGASHIAQFMPEGMRAAGTEMHRAASRFVIAAQDAELAPGKDAQHEIYRALQAVTSSCNACHQAYRIR
;
A
#
# COMPACT_ATOMS: atom_id res chain seq x y z
N MET A 1 71.52 -40.40 26.10
CA MET A 1 70.84 -39.28 26.70
C MET A 1 69.75 -38.76 25.70
N HIS A 2 68.53 -39.23 25.86
CA HIS A 2 67.39 -38.88 24.95
C HIS A 2 66.53 -37.71 25.61
N ARG A 3 66.59 -36.55 25.04
CA ARG A 3 65.77 -35.41 25.49
C ARG A 3 64.44 -35.43 24.74
N SER A 4 63.38 -35.83 25.42
CA SER A 4 62.02 -35.70 24.92
C SER A 4 61.58 -34.23 24.92
N ARG A 5 61.33 -33.65 23.73
CA ARG A 5 60.67 -32.31 23.56
C ARG A 5 59.20 -32.50 23.69
N LYS A 6 58.62 -31.89 24.72
CA LYS A 6 57.16 -31.76 24.90
C LYS A 6 56.66 -30.64 23.97
N ILE A 7 55.83 -31.02 22.99
CA ILE A 7 55.15 -30.10 22.12
C ILE A 7 53.89 -29.63 22.86
N VAL A 8 53.80 -28.34 23.18
CA VAL A 8 52.60 -27.68 23.76
C VAL A 8 51.83 -27.11 22.57
N LEU A 9 50.68 -27.71 22.27
CA LEU A 9 49.76 -27.13 21.30
C LEU A 9 48.93 -26.00 21.99
N PRO A 10 48.82 -24.81 21.37
CA PRO A 10 47.91 -23.77 21.88
C PRO A 10 46.46 -24.14 21.52
N ALA A 11 45.60 -24.16 22.51
CA ALA A 11 44.16 -24.28 22.32
C ALA A 11 43.63 -22.96 21.76
N VAL A 12 43.20 -22.96 20.50
CA VAL A 12 42.50 -21.82 19.89
C VAL A 12 41.02 -21.87 20.33
N ALA A 13 40.66 -20.99 21.26
CA ALA A 13 39.28 -20.81 21.66
C ALA A 13 38.53 -20.01 20.56
N SER A 14 37.71 -20.69 19.75
CA SER A 14 36.84 -20.05 18.78
C SER A 14 35.65 -19.39 19.51
N VAL A 15 35.65 -18.07 19.63
CA VAL A 15 34.52 -17.29 20.10
C VAL A 15 33.53 -17.18 18.93
N ALA A 16 32.46 -17.96 18.99
CA ALA A 16 31.34 -17.85 18.06
C ALA A 16 30.56 -16.53 18.37
N LEU A 17 30.73 -15.53 17.52
CA LEU A 17 29.89 -14.31 17.56
C LEU A 17 28.47 -14.70 17.11
N VAL A 18 27.53 -14.86 18.03
CA VAL A 18 26.11 -14.98 17.73
C VAL A 18 25.62 -13.58 17.38
N ALA A 19 25.53 -13.26 16.08
CA ALA A 19 24.86 -12.07 15.60
C ALA A 19 23.35 -12.23 15.89
N SER A 20 22.89 -11.61 16.98
CA SER A 20 21.45 -11.46 17.25
C SER A 20 20.86 -10.58 16.13
N ALA A 21 20.16 -11.18 15.17
CA ALA A 21 19.31 -10.41 14.26
C ALA A 21 18.24 -9.71 15.12
N ALA A 22 18.38 -8.41 15.27
CA ALA A 22 17.34 -7.58 15.90
C ALA A 22 16.09 -7.71 15.02
N VAL A 23 15.08 -8.43 15.48
CA VAL A 23 13.75 -8.38 14.90
C VAL A 23 13.26 -6.96 15.14
N HIS A 24 13.26 -6.12 14.10
CA HIS A 24 12.67 -4.79 14.19
C HIS A 24 11.17 -4.99 14.42
N ALA A 25 10.68 -4.49 15.53
CA ALA A 25 9.24 -4.44 15.77
C ALA A 25 8.58 -3.56 14.69
N ASP A 26 7.40 -3.96 14.26
CA ASP A 26 6.62 -3.16 13.31
C ASP A 26 6.20 -1.84 13.98
N GLU A 27 6.78 -0.73 13.55
CA GLU A 27 6.59 0.60 14.15
C GLU A 27 5.26 1.26 13.74
N ARG A 28 4.49 0.64 12.84
CA ARG A 28 3.19 1.17 12.43
C ARG A 28 2.21 1.14 13.59
N GLU A 29 1.38 2.17 13.69
CA GLU A 29 0.30 2.23 14.68
C GLU A 29 -0.68 1.06 14.47
N LEU A 30 -0.89 0.26 15.52
CA LEU A 30 -1.92 -0.78 15.51
C LEU A 30 -3.28 -0.14 15.75
N VAL A 31 -4.17 -0.26 14.76
CA VAL A 31 -5.56 0.18 14.85
C VAL A 31 -6.44 -1.02 15.20
N GLU A 32 -6.96 -1.02 16.43
CA GLU A 32 -7.84 -2.08 16.93
C GLU A 32 -9.25 -1.90 16.37
N LEU A 33 -9.61 -2.74 15.40
CA LEU A 33 -10.95 -2.80 14.84
C LEU A 33 -11.74 -3.98 15.45
N PRO A 34 -13.06 -3.85 15.65
CA PRO A 34 -13.90 -5.02 15.95
C PRO A 34 -13.73 -6.09 14.87
N PRO A 35 -13.79 -7.39 15.18
CA PRO A 35 -13.44 -8.46 14.25
C PRO A 35 -14.16 -8.36 12.90
N MET A 36 -15.47 -8.06 12.91
CA MET A 36 -16.25 -7.87 11.68
C MET A 36 -15.76 -6.67 10.85
N MET A 37 -15.37 -5.57 11.50
CA MET A 37 -14.84 -4.38 10.83
C MET A 37 -13.43 -4.65 10.28
N GLN A 38 -12.63 -5.45 10.97
CA GLN A 38 -11.32 -5.87 10.50
C GLN A 38 -11.44 -6.71 9.21
N GLU A 39 -12.34 -7.71 9.18
CA GLU A 39 -12.61 -8.51 7.99
C GLU A 39 -13.11 -7.67 6.83
N HIS A 40 -14.02 -6.73 7.11
CA HIS A 40 -14.56 -5.81 6.11
C HIS A 40 -13.46 -4.90 5.54
N MET A 41 -12.62 -4.31 6.39
CA MET A 41 -11.47 -3.50 5.95
C MET A 41 -10.53 -4.31 5.06
N LEU A 42 -10.18 -5.53 5.45
CA LEU A 42 -9.33 -6.41 4.65
C LEU A 42 -9.96 -6.79 3.30
N ALA A 43 -11.28 -6.94 3.26
CA ALA A 43 -12.01 -7.19 2.01
C ALA A 43 -11.93 -5.96 1.08
N ASN A 44 -12.16 -4.76 1.61
CA ASN A 44 -12.02 -3.51 0.87
C ASN A 44 -10.59 -3.34 0.33
N MET A 45 -9.56 -3.58 1.16
CA MET A 45 -8.17 -3.46 0.70
C MET A 45 -7.83 -4.43 -0.44
N ARG A 46 -8.35 -5.67 -0.39
CA ARG A 46 -8.20 -6.62 -1.50
C ARG A 46 -8.95 -6.18 -2.76
N ASP A 47 -10.11 -5.54 -2.60
CA ASP A 47 -10.87 -4.99 -3.71
C ASP A 47 -10.16 -3.79 -4.34
N HIS A 48 -9.60 -2.90 -3.53
CA HIS A 48 -8.79 -1.77 -4.02
C HIS A 48 -7.61 -2.26 -4.89
N LEU A 49 -6.96 -3.34 -4.47
CA LEU A 49 -5.84 -3.90 -5.23
C LEU A 49 -6.29 -4.48 -6.58
N ARG A 50 -7.45 -5.19 -6.60
CA ARG A 50 -8.05 -5.67 -7.86
C ARG A 50 -8.50 -4.53 -8.76
N ALA A 51 -9.07 -3.46 -8.19
CA ALA A 51 -9.44 -2.28 -8.95
C ALA A 51 -8.23 -1.61 -9.61
N LEU A 52 -7.11 -1.51 -8.88
CA LEU A 52 -5.86 -0.97 -9.41
C LEU A 52 -5.31 -1.82 -10.57
N ASP A 53 -5.35 -3.15 -10.44
CA ASP A 53 -4.94 -4.09 -11.49
C ASP A 53 -5.80 -3.93 -12.76
N GLU A 54 -7.11 -3.81 -12.60
CA GLU A 54 -8.07 -3.61 -13.68
C GLU A 54 -7.87 -2.24 -14.38
N ILE A 55 -7.65 -1.17 -13.61
CA ILE A 55 -7.30 0.16 -14.14
C ILE A 55 -6.04 0.07 -14.99
N LEU A 56 -4.98 -0.59 -14.50
CA LEU A 56 -3.73 -0.74 -15.24
C LEU A 56 -3.92 -1.57 -16.51
N GLY A 57 -4.76 -2.60 -16.48
CA GLY A 57 -5.13 -3.38 -17.67
C GLY A 57 -5.78 -2.52 -18.74
N HIS A 58 -6.82 -1.76 -18.39
CA HIS A 58 -7.49 -0.84 -19.32
C HIS A 58 -6.54 0.22 -19.88
N LEU A 59 -5.66 0.79 -19.05
CA LEU A 59 -4.65 1.75 -19.52
C LEU A 59 -3.65 1.12 -20.48
N ALA A 60 -3.26 -0.15 -20.28
CA ALA A 60 -2.36 -0.88 -21.16
C ALA A 60 -3.01 -1.17 -22.52
N ASP A 61 -4.33 -1.37 -22.54
CA ASP A 61 -5.12 -1.56 -23.77
C ASP A 61 -5.50 -0.23 -24.45
N GLY A 62 -5.20 0.92 -23.81
CA GLY A 62 -5.54 2.26 -24.32
C GLY A 62 -6.98 2.67 -24.05
N ASP A 63 -7.73 1.90 -23.25
CA ASP A 63 -9.13 2.18 -22.88
C ASP A 63 -9.17 3.05 -21.61
N VAL A 64 -8.93 4.34 -21.80
CA VAL A 64 -8.81 5.31 -20.73
C VAL A 64 -10.15 5.56 -20.03
N ASP A 65 -11.26 5.53 -20.76
CA ASP A 65 -12.61 5.71 -20.22
C ASP A 65 -13.00 4.55 -19.29
N ALA A 66 -12.76 3.31 -19.72
CA ALA A 66 -12.98 2.16 -18.85
C ALA A 66 -12.11 2.22 -17.57
N ALA A 67 -10.84 2.63 -17.70
CA ALA A 67 -9.97 2.85 -16.53
C ALA A 67 -10.57 3.87 -15.56
N GLY A 68 -11.08 4.99 -16.08
CA GLY A 68 -11.77 6.02 -15.30
C GLY A 68 -13.04 5.48 -14.61
N THR A 69 -13.84 4.71 -15.33
CA THR A 69 -15.06 4.09 -14.80
C THR A 69 -14.77 3.14 -13.63
N VAL A 70 -13.77 2.27 -13.77
CA VAL A 70 -13.34 1.39 -12.67
C VAL A 70 -12.84 2.21 -11.49
N ALA A 71 -12.01 3.23 -11.74
CA ALA A 71 -11.47 4.10 -10.70
C ALA A 71 -12.56 4.77 -9.87
N GLU A 72 -13.57 5.38 -10.50
CA GLU A 72 -14.65 6.04 -9.77
C GLU A 72 -15.50 5.04 -8.97
N ASN A 73 -15.94 3.98 -9.61
CA ASN A 73 -16.89 3.05 -9.02
C ASN A 73 -16.31 2.21 -7.88
N ARG A 74 -15.00 2.01 -7.85
CA ARG A 74 -14.35 1.14 -6.87
C ARG A 74 -13.34 1.83 -5.97
N LEU A 75 -12.79 2.97 -6.38
CA LEU A 75 -11.79 3.72 -5.60
C LEU A 75 -12.22 5.18 -5.36
N GLY A 76 -13.09 5.75 -6.18
CA GLY A 76 -13.51 7.14 -6.12
C GLY A 76 -14.44 7.46 -4.96
N MET A 77 -14.83 8.71 -4.86
CA MET A 77 -15.76 9.17 -3.81
C MET A 77 -17.12 8.48 -3.87
N SER A 78 -17.56 8.03 -5.05
CA SER A 78 -18.81 7.30 -5.26
C SER A 78 -18.82 5.91 -4.60
N SER A 79 -17.64 5.34 -4.31
CA SER A 79 -17.50 4.00 -3.72
C SER A 79 -17.64 3.97 -2.18
N LEU A 80 -17.67 5.12 -1.51
CA LEU A 80 -17.64 5.22 -0.05
C LEU A 80 -18.76 4.44 0.64
N ASP A 81 -19.98 4.49 0.11
CA ASP A 81 -21.11 3.76 0.68
C ASP A 81 -20.94 2.25 0.53
N ALA A 82 -20.47 1.78 -0.62
CA ALA A 82 -20.20 0.37 -0.87
C ALA A 82 -19.08 -0.15 0.06
N HIS A 83 -18.13 0.70 0.44
CA HIS A 83 -17.06 0.37 1.38
C HIS A 83 -17.49 0.47 2.85
N GLY A 84 -18.73 0.86 3.15
CA GLY A 84 -19.19 1.06 4.53
C GLY A 84 -18.40 2.10 5.30
N ALA A 85 -17.88 3.12 4.60
CA ALA A 85 -16.94 4.11 5.14
C ALA A 85 -17.48 4.81 6.39
N SER A 86 -18.77 5.17 6.44
CA SER A 86 -19.41 5.80 7.60
C SER A 86 -19.41 4.90 8.84
N HIS A 87 -19.53 3.59 8.68
CA HIS A 87 -19.58 2.64 9.79
C HIS A 87 -18.20 2.36 10.36
N ILE A 88 -17.17 2.27 9.52
CA ILE A 88 -15.82 1.94 9.97
C ILE A 88 -15.06 3.17 10.50
N ALA A 89 -15.40 4.38 10.02
CA ALA A 89 -14.70 5.61 10.35
C ALA A 89 -14.62 5.89 11.86
N GLN A 90 -15.63 5.51 12.65
CA GLN A 90 -15.65 5.72 14.09
C GLN A 90 -14.55 4.94 14.85
N PHE A 91 -14.00 3.89 14.24
CA PHE A 91 -12.94 3.05 14.82
C PHE A 91 -11.55 3.43 14.33
N MET A 92 -11.44 4.38 13.40
CA MET A 92 -10.17 4.76 12.78
C MET A 92 -9.61 6.03 13.40
N PRO A 93 -8.29 6.12 13.64
CA PRO A 93 -7.62 7.38 13.96
C PRO A 93 -7.88 8.44 12.89
N GLU A 94 -7.82 9.71 13.27
CA GLU A 94 -8.06 10.82 12.35
C GLU A 94 -7.14 10.77 11.12
N GLY A 95 -5.84 10.52 11.33
CA GLY A 95 -4.86 10.41 10.24
C GLY A 95 -5.17 9.29 9.26
N MET A 96 -5.65 8.13 9.76
CA MET A 96 -6.06 7.01 8.91
C MET A 96 -7.29 7.36 8.07
N ARG A 97 -8.30 8.03 8.68
CA ARG A 97 -9.48 8.53 7.96
C ARG A 97 -9.11 9.55 6.89
N ALA A 98 -8.20 10.47 7.22
CA ALA A 98 -7.73 11.50 6.30
C ALA A 98 -7.03 10.87 5.08
N ALA A 99 -6.12 9.91 5.31
CA ALA A 99 -5.42 9.19 4.25
C ALA A 99 -6.38 8.39 3.35
N GLY A 100 -7.37 7.70 3.94
CA GLY A 100 -8.41 7.01 3.20
C GLY A 100 -9.25 7.95 2.35
N THR A 101 -9.72 9.06 2.92
CA THR A 101 -10.50 10.07 2.19
C THR A 101 -9.69 10.69 1.04
N GLU A 102 -8.39 10.94 1.25
CA GLU A 102 -7.53 11.48 0.19
C GLU A 102 -7.31 10.47 -0.94
N MET A 103 -7.21 9.18 -0.64
CA MET A 103 -7.16 8.13 -1.67
C MET A 103 -8.41 8.16 -2.56
N HIS A 104 -9.61 8.21 -1.97
CA HIS A 104 -10.87 8.28 -2.72
C HIS A 104 -10.97 9.55 -3.57
N ARG A 105 -10.56 10.71 -3.03
CA ARG A 105 -10.48 11.97 -3.79
C ARG A 105 -9.48 11.89 -4.94
N ALA A 106 -8.32 11.28 -4.71
CA ALA A 106 -7.31 11.12 -5.75
C ALA A 106 -7.83 10.23 -6.89
N ALA A 107 -8.59 9.18 -6.58
CA ALA A 107 -9.21 8.33 -7.59
C ALA A 107 -10.27 9.09 -8.41
N SER A 108 -11.09 9.93 -7.79
CA SER A 108 -12.04 10.78 -8.55
C SER A 108 -11.31 11.84 -9.39
N ARG A 109 -10.15 12.37 -8.95
CA ARG A 109 -9.32 13.25 -9.80
C ARG A 109 -8.69 12.50 -10.97
N PHE A 110 -8.34 11.23 -10.81
CA PHE A 110 -7.87 10.40 -11.92
C PHE A 110 -8.93 10.29 -13.02
N VAL A 111 -10.21 10.20 -12.68
CA VAL A 111 -11.31 10.19 -13.68
C VAL A 111 -11.31 11.48 -14.51
N ILE A 112 -11.11 12.62 -13.86
CA ILE A 112 -11.04 13.92 -14.58
C ILE A 112 -9.85 13.91 -15.56
N ALA A 113 -8.67 13.44 -15.11
CA ALA A 113 -7.50 13.35 -15.98
C ALA A 113 -7.72 12.38 -17.18
N ALA A 114 -8.46 11.28 -16.92
CA ALA A 114 -8.86 10.33 -17.98
C ALA A 114 -9.77 10.99 -19.02
N GLN A 115 -10.79 11.71 -18.59
CA GLN A 115 -11.71 12.44 -19.48
C GLN A 115 -11.01 13.55 -20.28
N ASP A 116 -10.13 14.32 -19.63
CA ASP A 116 -9.34 15.36 -20.31
C ASP A 116 -8.42 14.77 -21.37
N ALA A 117 -7.86 13.60 -21.12
CA ALA A 117 -6.98 12.90 -22.05
C ALA A 117 -7.74 12.39 -23.31
N GLU A 118 -9.00 12.03 -23.18
CA GLU A 118 -9.83 11.66 -24.32
C GLU A 118 -10.17 12.88 -25.20
N LEU A 119 -10.41 14.03 -24.54
CA LEU A 119 -10.72 15.28 -25.27
C LEU A 119 -9.51 15.87 -25.98
N ALA A 120 -8.31 15.71 -25.44
CA ALA A 120 -7.06 16.24 -25.96
C ALA A 120 -5.92 15.21 -25.88
N PRO A 121 -5.95 14.14 -26.70
CA PRO A 121 -4.98 13.06 -26.61
C PRO A 121 -3.58 13.52 -26.98
N GLY A 122 -2.57 13.02 -26.24
CA GLY A 122 -1.17 13.32 -26.47
C GLY A 122 -0.26 12.87 -25.35
N LYS A 123 1.04 13.10 -25.49
CA LYS A 123 2.02 12.69 -24.49
C LYS A 123 1.80 13.37 -23.14
N ASP A 124 1.40 14.64 -23.16
CA ASP A 124 1.17 15.40 -21.93
C ASP A 124 -0.07 14.86 -21.18
N ALA A 125 -1.13 14.55 -21.89
CA ALA A 125 -2.32 13.91 -21.34
C ALA A 125 -1.98 12.54 -20.72
N GLN A 126 -1.16 11.74 -21.41
CA GLN A 126 -0.71 10.45 -20.85
C GLN A 126 0.13 10.62 -19.57
N HIS A 127 0.99 11.63 -19.51
CA HIS A 127 1.74 11.93 -18.30
C HIS A 127 0.81 12.36 -17.15
N GLU A 128 -0.25 13.12 -17.41
CA GLU A 128 -1.22 13.52 -16.38
C GLU A 128 -2.02 12.31 -15.85
N ILE A 129 -2.40 11.36 -16.70
CA ILE A 129 -3.00 10.08 -16.28
C ILE A 129 -2.08 9.36 -15.29
N TYR A 130 -0.79 9.21 -15.60
CA TYR A 130 0.15 8.53 -14.70
C TYR A 130 0.39 9.30 -13.40
N ARG A 131 0.44 10.64 -13.43
CA ARG A 131 0.53 11.47 -12.22
C ARG A 131 -0.70 11.32 -11.34
N ALA A 132 -1.88 11.33 -11.94
CA ALA A 132 -3.14 11.15 -11.20
C ALA A 132 -3.20 9.75 -10.57
N LEU A 133 -2.80 8.69 -11.27
CA LEU A 133 -2.72 7.34 -10.72
C LEU A 133 -1.66 7.23 -9.62
N GLN A 134 -0.52 7.88 -9.79
CA GLN A 134 0.53 7.95 -8.76
C GLN A 134 0.02 8.65 -7.49
N ALA A 135 -0.84 9.65 -7.58
CA ALA A 135 -1.46 10.28 -6.41
C ALA A 135 -2.36 9.31 -5.63
N VAL A 136 -3.11 8.43 -6.31
CA VAL A 136 -3.88 7.35 -5.67
C VAL A 136 -2.96 6.42 -4.90
N THR A 137 -1.93 5.89 -5.55
CA THR A 137 -0.99 4.95 -4.91
C THR A 137 -0.17 5.58 -3.79
N SER A 138 0.14 6.88 -3.88
CA SER A 138 0.80 7.62 -2.79
C SER A 138 -0.05 7.67 -1.53
N SER A 139 -1.36 7.87 -1.67
CA SER A 139 -2.30 7.86 -0.53
C SER A 139 -2.42 6.47 0.08
N CYS A 140 -2.44 5.40 -0.75
CA CYS A 140 -2.37 4.02 -0.27
C CYS A 140 -1.11 3.79 0.58
N ASN A 141 0.05 4.20 0.05
CA ASN A 141 1.34 4.04 0.72
C ASN A 141 1.41 4.84 2.03
N ALA A 142 0.89 6.07 2.08
CA ALA A 142 0.87 6.88 3.28
C ALA A 142 0.11 6.18 4.43
N CYS A 143 -1.06 5.60 4.13
CA CYS A 143 -1.82 4.83 5.10
C CYS A 143 -1.08 3.55 5.53
N HIS A 144 -0.61 2.76 4.57
CA HIS A 144 0.02 1.46 4.81
C HIS A 144 1.38 1.53 5.49
N GLN A 145 2.08 2.67 5.41
CA GLN A 145 3.33 2.92 6.14
C GLN A 145 3.09 3.38 7.58
N ALA A 146 1.95 4.00 7.86
CA ALA A 146 1.64 4.55 9.17
C ALA A 146 0.82 3.60 10.05
N TYR A 147 -0.04 2.78 9.47
CA TYR A 147 -1.03 1.98 10.19
C TYR A 147 -0.99 0.50 9.82
N ARG A 148 -1.38 -0.33 10.80
CA ARG A 148 -1.69 -1.75 10.63
C ARG A 148 -2.92 -2.12 11.45
N ILE A 149 -3.62 -3.18 11.07
CA ILE A 149 -4.83 -3.65 11.76
C ILE A 149 -4.67 -5.06 12.34
N ARG A 150 -3.47 -5.64 12.22
CA ARG A 150 -3.06 -6.93 12.81
C ARG A 150 -1.54 -7.09 12.79
#